data_0def266dd615a2b500f6fc86aa3be4f9
#
_entry.id   0def266dd615a2b500f6fc86aa3be4f9
#
_cell.length_a   1.000
_cell.length_b   1.000
_cell.length_c   1.000
_cell.angle_alpha   90.00
_cell.angle_beta   90.00
_cell.angle_gamma   90.00
#
_symmetry.space_group_name_H-M   'P 1'
#
loop_
_entity.id
_entity.type
_entity.pdbx_description
1 polymer ?
#
loop_
_entity_poly.entity_id
_entity_poly.type
_entity_poly.pdbx_seq_one_letter_code
_entity_poly.pdbx_strand_id
1 'polypeptide(L)'
;MSLFSIAPHVRFIATLADRVIDGNLLGGADQTAPFWLTDVTIVLPTRRAKQALADEFARRGHGLLPDIRTFGGEVEDEEPFLPPFDAPIPLPAASALERRLVLSNLVDQWANSAAGQRAFSSPPTAGE
;
A
#
# COMPACT_ATOMS: atom_id res chain seq x y z
N MET A 1 2.48 12.12 -7.83
CA MET A 1 1.63 11.01 -7.40
C MET A 1 0.70 10.67 -8.54
N SER A 2 0.71 9.44 -9.03
CA SER A 2 -0.12 9.00 -10.15
C SER A 2 -1.25 8.12 -9.62
N LEU A 3 -2.46 8.29 -10.18
CA LEU A 3 -3.64 7.50 -9.84
C LEU A 3 -4.00 6.63 -11.04
N PHE A 4 -4.17 5.34 -10.80
CA PHE A 4 -4.57 4.38 -11.81
C PHE A 4 -5.87 3.70 -11.38
N SER A 5 -6.75 3.39 -12.34
CA SER A 5 -7.96 2.64 -12.08
C SER A 5 -8.03 1.40 -12.97
N ILE A 6 -8.54 0.31 -12.40
CA ILE A 6 -8.79 -0.95 -13.11
C ILE A 6 -10.29 -1.13 -13.22
N ALA A 7 -10.80 -1.41 -14.41
CA ALA A 7 -12.23 -1.59 -14.63
C ALA A 7 -12.78 -2.78 -13.81
N PRO A 8 -14.00 -2.69 -13.26
CA PRO A 8 -14.53 -3.67 -12.30
C PRO A 8 -14.75 -5.08 -12.87
N HIS A 9 -14.84 -5.22 -14.19
CA HIS A 9 -14.98 -6.52 -14.86
C HIS A 9 -13.64 -7.23 -15.11
N VAL A 10 -12.51 -6.59 -14.79
CA VAL A 10 -11.18 -7.15 -14.98
C VAL A 10 -10.67 -7.74 -13.67
N ARG A 11 -9.92 -8.84 -13.75
CA ARG A 11 -9.32 -9.49 -12.57
C ARG A 11 -8.23 -8.60 -11.98
N PHE A 12 -8.57 -7.87 -10.91
CA PHE A 12 -7.73 -6.83 -10.32
C PHE A 12 -6.30 -7.30 -10.02
N ILE A 13 -6.15 -8.39 -9.25
CA ILE A 13 -4.83 -8.88 -8.80
C ILE A 13 -3.96 -9.33 -9.98
N ALA A 14 -4.55 -10.03 -10.95
CA ALA A 14 -3.82 -10.45 -12.15
C ALA A 14 -3.35 -9.25 -12.98
N THR A 15 -4.23 -8.28 -13.19
CA THR A 15 -3.90 -7.04 -13.92
C THR A 15 -2.85 -6.21 -13.19
N LEU A 16 -2.94 -6.13 -11.86
CA LEU A 16 -1.93 -5.45 -11.05
C LEU A 16 -0.55 -6.08 -11.25
N ALA A 17 -0.46 -7.41 -11.18
CA ALA A 17 0.79 -8.13 -11.42
C ALA A 17 1.36 -7.83 -12.82
N ASP A 18 0.51 -7.90 -13.87
CA ASP A 18 0.94 -7.59 -15.24
C ASP A 18 1.49 -6.17 -15.36
N ARG A 19 0.78 -5.18 -14.78
CA ARG A 19 1.20 -3.77 -14.85
C ARG A 19 2.45 -3.45 -14.06
N VAL A 20 2.70 -4.17 -12.97
CA VAL A 20 3.98 -4.07 -12.23
C VAL A 20 5.10 -4.65 -13.09
N ILE A 21 4.92 -5.84 -13.66
CA ILE A 21 5.91 -6.51 -14.51
C ILE A 21 6.22 -5.68 -15.75
N ASP A 22 5.21 -5.13 -16.41
CA ASP A 22 5.38 -4.25 -17.59
C ASP A 22 6.00 -2.88 -17.25
N GLY A 23 6.18 -2.54 -15.96
CA GLY A 23 6.71 -1.25 -15.50
C GLY A 23 5.78 -0.05 -15.67
N ASN A 24 4.58 -0.27 -16.17
CA ASN A 24 3.64 0.82 -16.46
C ASN A 24 3.18 1.61 -15.22
N LEU A 25 3.29 1.00 -14.02
CA LEU A 25 2.97 1.66 -12.75
C LEU A 25 4.20 2.31 -12.10
N LEU A 26 5.38 1.90 -12.50
CA LEU A 26 6.65 2.25 -11.88
C LEU A 26 7.33 3.31 -12.74
N GLY A 27 6.97 4.56 -12.58
CA GLY A 27 7.55 5.66 -13.35
C GLY A 27 9.06 5.78 -13.14
N GLY A 28 9.86 5.12 -13.98
CA GLY A 28 11.31 5.23 -14.01
C GLY A 28 12.08 4.11 -13.30
N ALA A 29 11.45 3.01 -12.91
CA ALA A 29 12.18 1.83 -12.44
C ALA A 29 13.03 1.24 -13.58
N ASP A 30 14.31 1.04 -13.31
CA ASP A 30 15.21 0.38 -14.26
C ASP A 30 14.98 -1.13 -14.25
N GLN A 31 14.12 -1.59 -15.15
CA GLN A 31 13.78 -3.01 -15.30
C GLN A 31 14.91 -3.85 -15.89
N THR A 32 16.02 -3.23 -16.31
CA THR A 32 17.19 -3.96 -16.82
C THR A 32 18.05 -4.51 -15.68
N ALA A 33 17.90 -4.00 -14.47
CA ALA A 33 18.58 -4.52 -13.30
C ALA A 33 18.07 -5.93 -12.94
N PRO A 34 18.95 -6.91 -12.65
CA PRO A 34 18.56 -8.31 -12.46
C PRO A 34 17.61 -8.53 -11.27
N PHE A 35 17.58 -7.61 -10.31
CA PHE A 35 16.77 -7.71 -9.09
C PHE A 35 15.79 -6.54 -8.91
N TRP A 36 15.48 -5.80 -9.97
CA TRP A 36 14.65 -4.60 -9.93
C TRP A 36 13.31 -4.81 -9.22
N LEU A 37 12.74 -6.02 -9.32
CA LEU A 37 11.44 -6.32 -8.72
C LEU A 37 11.49 -6.34 -7.19
N THR A 38 12.64 -6.67 -6.59
CA THR A 38 12.82 -6.66 -5.14
C THR A 38 12.87 -5.26 -4.54
N ASP A 39 13.14 -4.24 -5.36
CA ASP A 39 13.13 -2.84 -4.93
C ASP A 39 11.71 -2.23 -4.95
N VAL A 40 10.73 -3.00 -5.47
CA VAL A 40 9.34 -2.56 -5.54
C VAL A 40 8.60 -2.96 -4.26
N THR A 41 8.01 -1.98 -3.59
CA THR A 41 7.12 -2.22 -2.45
C THR A 41 5.67 -2.05 -2.87
N ILE A 42 4.84 -3.05 -2.61
CA ILE A 42 3.40 -3.04 -2.89
C ILE A 42 2.64 -3.18 -1.57
N VAL A 43 1.78 -2.20 -1.27
CA VAL A 43 0.97 -2.22 -0.06
C VAL A 43 -0.48 -2.58 -0.41
N LEU A 44 -1.01 -3.62 0.20
CA LEU A 44 -2.34 -4.15 -0.06
C LEU A 44 -3.23 -4.09 1.21
N PRO A 45 -4.55 -4.04 1.05
CA PRO A 45 -5.44 -3.89 2.21
C PRO A 45 -5.60 -5.15 3.07
N THR A 46 -5.30 -6.34 2.53
CA THR A 46 -5.53 -7.60 3.25
C THR A 46 -4.45 -8.64 3.00
N ARG A 47 -4.22 -9.53 3.97
CA ARG A 47 -3.32 -10.69 3.83
C ARG A 47 -3.72 -11.61 2.67
N ARG A 48 -5.02 -11.77 2.43
CA ARG A 48 -5.51 -12.57 1.29
C ARG A 48 -5.10 -11.98 -0.06
N ALA A 49 -5.19 -10.65 -0.19
CA ALA A 49 -4.72 -9.97 -1.40
C ALA A 49 -3.21 -10.09 -1.58
N LYS A 50 -2.42 -10.00 -0.48
CA LYS A 50 -0.98 -10.24 -0.47
C LYS A 50 -0.66 -11.63 -1.03
N GLN A 51 -1.29 -12.67 -0.48
CA GLN A 51 -1.06 -14.05 -0.93
C GLN A 51 -1.46 -14.25 -2.39
N ALA A 52 -2.64 -13.76 -2.78
CA ALA A 52 -3.12 -13.86 -4.15
C ALA A 52 -2.18 -13.16 -5.16
N LEU A 53 -1.59 -12.02 -4.78
CA LEU A 53 -0.63 -11.32 -5.63
C LEU A 53 0.70 -12.10 -5.73
N ALA A 54 1.21 -12.65 -4.63
CA ALA A 54 2.40 -13.50 -4.64
C ALA A 54 2.20 -14.72 -5.56
N ASP A 55 1.05 -15.37 -5.47
CA ASP A 55 0.69 -16.50 -6.34
C ASP A 55 0.62 -16.11 -7.83
N GLU A 56 0.18 -14.87 -8.13
CA GLU A 56 0.15 -14.37 -9.51
C GLU A 56 1.57 -14.14 -10.06
N PHE A 57 2.49 -13.60 -9.27
CA PHE A 57 3.90 -13.47 -9.68
C PHE A 57 4.54 -14.84 -9.90
N ALA A 58 4.33 -15.79 -8.98
CA ALA A 58 4.84 -17.15 -9.10
C ALA A 58 4.34 -17.86 -10.37
N ARG A 59 3.05 -17.72 -10.71
CA ARG A 59 2.47 -18.29 -11.93
C ARG A 59 3.06 -17.71 -13.21
N ARG A 60 3.58 -16.48 -13.16
CA ARG A 60 4.26 -15.83 -14.30
C ARG A 60 5.73 -16.19 -14.41
N GLY A 61 6.22 -17.06 -13.51
CA GLY A 61 7.60 -17.56 -13.53
C GLY A 61 8.62 -16.60 -12.90
N HIS A 62 8.16 -15.58 -12.16
CA HIS A 62 9.07 -14.72 -11.41
C HIS A 62 9.52 -15.43 -10.14
N GLY A 63 10.81 -15.78 -10.06
CA GLY A 63 11.42 -16.41 -8.89
C GLY A 63 11.65 -15.45 -7.73
N LEU A 64 11.73 -14.15 -8.04
CA LEU A 64 11.85 -13.08 -7.05
C LEU A 64 10.54 -12.31 -6.97
N LEU A 65 10.11 -12.02 -5.76
CA LEU A 65 8.87 -11.29 -5.49
C LEU A 65 9.18 -9.84 -5.07
N PRO A 66 8.28 -8.89 -5.35
CA PRO A 66 8.33 -7.57 -4.73
C PRO A 66 8.10 -7.69 -3.22
N ASP A 67 8.45 -6.66 -2.47
CA ASP A 67 8.11 -6.54 -1.06
C ASP A 67 6.60 -6.25 -0.92
N ILE A 68 5.80 -7.28 -0.64
CA ILE A 68 4.34 -7.15 -0.53
C ILE A 68 3.95 -7.02 0.94
N ARG A 69 3.44 -5.84 1.33
CA ARG A 69 3.01 -5.50 2.69
C ARG A 69 1.50 -5.33 2.78
N THR A 70 0.97 -5.36 4.00
CA THR A 70 -0.44 -5.05 4.26
C THR A 70 -0.58 -3.77 5.07
N PHE A 71 -1.71 -3.05 4.89
CA PHE A 71 -2.05 -1.94 5.77
C PHE A 71 -2.28 -2.45 7.20
N GLY A 72 -1.69 -1.77 8.16
CA GLY A 72 -1.79 -2.16 9.56
C GLY A 72 -0.85 -3.30 9.97
N GLY A 73 0.19 -3.45 9.19
CA GLY A 73 1.32 -4.37 9.23
C GLY A 73 1.43 -5.29 10.43
N GLU A 74 1.89 -6.46 10.19
CA GLU A 74 2.27 -7.43 11.21
C GLU A 74 3.42 -6.84 12.03
N VAL A 75 3.09 -6.13 13.09
CA VAL A 75 4.07 -5.65 14.06
C VAL A 75 4.83 -6.83 14.70
N GLU A 76 4.30 -8.05 14.51
CA GLU A 76 4.83 -9.28 15.07
C GLU A 76 5.86 -9.97 14.16
N ASP A 77 5.87 -9.67 12.85
CA ASP A 77 6.79 -10.30 11.88
C ASP A 77 7.90 -9.33 11.40
N GLU A 78 7.89 -8.08 11.82
CA GLU A 78 9.03 -7.21 11.57
C GLU A 78 10.16 -7.65 12.51
N GLU A 79 11.19 -8.28 11.95
CA GLU A 79 12.48 -8.37 12.64
C GLU A 79 12.81 -6.97 13.17
N PRO A 80 13.13 -6.83 14.47
CA PRO A 80 13.42 -5.53 15.02
C PRO A 80 14.54 -4.92 14.17
N PHE A 81 14.22 -3.85 13.46
CA PHE A 81 15.21 -3.07 12.75
C PHE A 81 16.16 -2.50 13.79
N LEU A 82 17.26 -3.20 13.99
CA LEU A 82 18.31 -2.74 14.88
C LEU A 82 19.00 -1.56 14.18
N PRO A 83 18.82 -0.33 14.68
CA PRO A 83 19.52 0.80 14.13
C PRO A 83 21.02 0.58 14.28
N PRO A 84 21.87 1.14 13.40
CA PRO A 84 23.31 1.11 13.57
C PRO A 84 23.68 1.53 14.99
N PHE A 85 24.72 0.94 15.56
CA PHE A 85 25.13 1.16 16.95
C PHE A 85 25.34 2.63 17.34
N ASP A 86 25.57 3.50 16.36
CA ASP A 86 25.79 4.94 16.48
C ASP A 86 24.56 5.79 16.14
N ALA A 87 23.42 5.16 15.82
CA ALA A 87 22.20 5.91 15.55
C ALA A 87 21.64 6.53 16.83
N PRO A 88 21.13 7.78 16.78
CA PRO A 88 20.48 8.39 17.93
C PRO A 88 19.25 7.56 18.33
N ILE A 89 19.11 7.31 19.62
CA ILE A 89 17.96 6.57 20.17
C ILE A 89 16.69 7.32 19.76
N PRO A 90 15.77 6.69 19.00
CA PRO A 90 14.54 7.34 18.62
C PRO A 90 13.70 7.65 19.87
N LEU A 91 12.92 8.72 19.81
CA LEU A 91 11.95 9.02 20.85
C LEU A 91 10.96 7.84 20.98
N PRO A 92 10.48 7.57 22.21
CA PRO A 92 9.53 6.50 22.43
C PRO A 92 8.31 6.68 21.53
N ALA A 93 7.86 5.60 20.91
CA ALA A 93 6.68 5.63 20.05
C ALA A 93 5.43 5.99 20.87
N ALA A 94 4.53 6.77 20.27
CA ALA A 94 3.25 7.07 20.88
C ALA A 94 2.48 5.77 21.18
N SER A 95 1.84 5.71 22.33
CA SER A 95 1.01 4.57 22.69
C SER A 95 -0.13 4.36 21.68
N ALA A 96 -0.65 3.14 21.58
CA ALA A 96 -1.77 2.84 20.69
C ALA A 96 -3.01 3.72 20.98
N LEU A 97 -3.22 4.06 22.25
CA LEU A 97 -4.32 4.94 22.66
C LEU A 97 -4.08 6.38 22.21
N GLU A 98 -2.91 6.94 22.49
CA GLU A 98 -2.55 8.30 22.06
C GLU A 98 -2.67 8.45 20.54
N ARG A 99 -2.13 7.49 19.80
CA ARG A 99 -2.24 7.48 18.32
C ARG A 99 -3.70 7.47 17.86
N ARG A 100 -4.56 6.65 18.49
CA ARG A 100 -5.99 6.61 18.14
C ARG A 100 -6.68 7.94 18.44
N LEU A 101 -6.40 8.55 19.60
CA LEU A 101 -6.99 9.83 19.97
C LEU A 101 -6.58 10.96 19.03
N VAL A 102 -5.29 11.04 18.69
CA VAL A 102 -4.78 12.03 17.74
C VAL A 102 -5.40 11.82 16.36
N LEU A 103 -5.44 10.57 15.88
CA LEU A 103 -6.03 10.26 14.57
C LEU A 103 -7.54 10.54 14.55
N SER A 104 -8.28 10.21 15.61
CA SER A 104 -9.71 10.53 15.71
C SER A 104 -9.95 12.04 15.61
N ASN A 105 -9.16 12.83 16.34
CA ASN A 105 -9.27 14.30 16.28
C ASN A 105 -8.95 14.83 14.87
N LEU A 106 -7.92 14.32 14.23
CA LEU A 106 -7.58 14.70 12.85
C LEU A 106 -8.69 14.32 11.85
N VAL A 107 -9.28 13.15 12.00
CA VAL A 107 -10.43 12.71 11.17
C VAL A 107 -11.63 13.61 11.39
N ASP A 108 -11.95 13.97 12.64
CA ASP A 108 -13.05 14.89 12.96
C ASP A 108 -12.81 16.28 12.37
N GLN A 109 -11.62 16.82 12.51
CA GLN A 109 -11.24 18.10 11.89
C GLN A 109 -11.35 18.05 10.35
N TRP A 110 -10.87 16.98 9.75
CA TRP A 110 -10.97 16.79 8.30
C TRP A 110 -12.42 16.63 7.86
N ALA A 111 -13.24 15.83 8.55
CA ALA A 111 -14.64 15.62 8.24
C ALA A 111 -15.44 16.95 8.26
N ASN A 112 -15.10 17.85 9.20
CA ASN A 112 -15.71 19.17 9.33
C ASN A 112 -15.14 20.19 8.33
N SER A 113 -14.09 19.88 7.60
CA SER A 113 -13.53 20.74 6.56
C SER A 113 -14.39 20.71 5.28
N ALA A 114 -14.26 21.74 4.45
CA ALA A 114 -14.93 21.79 3.15
C ALA A 114 -14.53 20.61 2.22
N ALA A 115 -13.34 20.05 2.39
CA ALA A 115 -12.88 18.89 1.64
C ALA A 115 -13.53 17.59 2.14
N GLY A 116 -13.62 17.40 3.46
CA GLY A 116 -14.26 16.25 4.07
C GLY A 116 -15.77 16.22 3.79
N GLN A 117 -16.44 17.33 3.95
CA GLN A 117 -17.87 17.44 3.64
C GLN A 117 -18.18 17.07 2.17
N ARG A 118 -17.34 17.47 1.23
CA ARG A 118 -17.48 17.07 -0.18
C ARG A 118 -17.21 15.58 -0.40
N ALA A 119 -16.30 14.98 0.35
CA ALA A 119 -15.98 13.56 0.22
C ALA A 119 -17.13 12.67 0.74
N PHE A 120 -17.87 13.14 1.73
CA PHE A 120 -19.02 12.42 2.30
C PHE A 120 -20.37 12.77 1.65
N SER A 121 -20.43 13.84 0.84
CA SER A 121 -21.61 14.06 0.01
C SER A 121 -21.67 12.95 -1.03
N SER A 122 -22.62 12.04 -0.89
CA SER A 122 -22.90 11.04 -1.93
C SER A 122 -23.10 11.76 -3.27
N PRO A 123 -22.45 11.32 -4.35
CA PRO A 123 -22.79 11.84 -5.66
C PRO A 123 -24.30 11.61 -5.86
N PRO A 124 -25.03 12.56 -6.45
CA PRO A 124 -26.43 12.35 -6.76
C PRO A 124 -26.50 11.05 -7.57
N THR A 125 -27.31 10.10 -7.10
CA THR A 125 -27.65 8.93 -7.86
C THR A 125 -28.28 9.45 -9.14
N ALA A 126 -27.58 9.33 -10.26
CA ALA A 126 -28.17 9.57 -11.57
C ALA A 126 -29.27 8.50 -11.72
N GLY A 127 -30.42 8.82 -11.15
CA GLY A 127 -31.62 8.08 -11.34
C GLY A 127 -32.23 8.53 -12.65
N GLU A 128 -32.55 7.52 -13.46
CA GLU A 128 -33.36 7.55 -14.68
C GLU A 128 -32.70 8.10 -15.94
#